data_01d679ad023e01b5b3f2b2bcd81b33d7
#
_entry.id   01d679ad023e01b5b3f2b2bcd81b33d7
#
_cell.length_a   1.000
_cell.length_b   1.000
_cell.length_c   1.000
_cell.angle_alpha   90.00
_cell.angle_beta   90.00
_cell.angle_gamma   90.00
#
_symmetry.space_group_name_H-M   'P 1'
#
loop_
_entity.id
_entity.type
_entity.pdbx_description
1 polymer ?
#
loop_
_entity_poly.entity_id
_entity_poly.type
_entity_poly.pdbx_seq_one_letter_code
_entity_poly.pdbx_strand_id
1 'polypeptide(L)'
;MIYTEMTIKAMKVAYEAHLGQLDYNDVPYIFHPYHLAEQMDDEISCTVALLHDVVEDTDLTFTYLEQIFPAQVLEIVRLLTHDENIDYFDYIREIK
;
A
#
# COMPACT_ATOMS: atom_id res chain seq x y z
N MET A 1 14.01 0.76 1.06
CA MET A 1 12.81 0.44 1.88
C MET A 1 12.99 0.95 3.30
N ILE A 2 11.98 1.56 3.86
CA ILE A 2 11.99 1.99 5.26
C ILE A 2 11.41 0.87 6.11
N TYR A 3 12.18 0.39 7.08
CA TYR A 3 11.76 -0.72 7.94
C TYR A 3 11.44 -0.20 9.34
N THR A 4 10.15 -0.07 9.63
CA THR A 4 9.65 0.26 10.96
C THR A 4 8.65 -0.82 11.37
N GLU A 5 8.20 -0.78 12.60
CA GLU A 5 7.16 -1.72 13.05
C GLU A 5 5.92 -1.64 12.14
N MET A 6 5.50 -0.41 11.79
CA MET A 6 4.32 -0.21 10.95
C MET A 6 4.55 -0.70 9.53
N THR A 7 5.68 -0.39 8.90
CA THR A 7 5.93 -0.82 7.52
C THR A 7 6.11 -2.33 7.44
N ILE A 8 6.73 -2.95 8.44
CA ILE A 8 6.87 -4.40 8.47
C ILE A 8 5.51 -5.08 8.59
N LYS A 9 4.61 -4.54 9.42
CA LYS A 9 3.23 -5.04 9.47
C LYS A 9 2.54 -4.92 8.12
N ALA A 10 2.70 -3.77 7.46
CA ALA A 10 2.11 -3.55 6.15
C ALA A 10 2.66 -4.53 5.10
N MET A 11 3.95 -4.82 5.15
CA MET A 11 4.56 -5.81 4.26
C MET A 11 3.93 -7.18 4.44
N LYS A 12 3.73 -7.60 5.69
CA LYS A 12 3.15 -8.92 6.00
C LYS A 12 1.68 -8.99 5.57
N VAL A 13 0.91 -7.94 5.84
CA VAL A 13 -0.50 -7.87 5.44
C VAL A 13 -0.61 -7.92 3.92
N ALA A 14 0.17 -7.11 3.21
CA ALA A 14 0.12 -7.05 1.75
C ALA A 14 0.57 -8.39 1.14
N TYR A 15 1.61 -9.00 1.68
CA TYR A 15 2.11 -10.28 1.19
C TYR A 15 1.03 -11.36 1.29
N GLU A 16 0.38 -11.47 2.44
CA GLU A 16 -0.67 -12.47 2.64
C GLU A 16 -1.90 -12.17 1.79
N ALA A 17 -2.29 -10.90 1.71
CA ALA A 17 -3.48 -10.50 0.96
C ALA A 17 -3.34 -10.78 -0.54
N HIS A 18 -2.15 -10.53 -1.10
CA HIS A 18 -1.90 -10.73 -2.53
C HIS A 18 -1.37 -12.12 -2.86
N LEU A 19 -1.32 -13.02 -1.88
CA LEU A 19 -0.77 -14.36 -2.09
C LEU A 19 -1.56 -15.08 -3.19
N GLY A 20 -0.83 -15.57 -4.19
CA GLY A 20 -1.43 -16.26 -5.32
C GLY A 20 -1.82 -15.37 -6.50
N GLN A 21 -1.79 -14.04 -6.33
CA GLN A 21 -2.06 -13.13 -7.44
C GLN A 21 -0.81 -12.93 -8.30
N LEU A 22 -1.00 -12.88 -9.60
CA LEU A 22 0.07 -12.67 -10.57
C LEU A 22 -0.23 -11.44 -11.43
N ASP A 23 0.83 -10.78 -11.91
CA ASP A 23 0.68 -9.68 -12.85
C ASP A 23 0.61 -10.22 -14.30
N TYR A 24 0.66 -9.32 -15.28
CA TYR A 24 0.58 -9.70 -16.70
C TYR A 24 1.75 -10.56 -17.17
N ASN A 25 2.86 -10.56 -16.46
CA ASN A 25 4.05 -11.33 -16.80
C ASN A 25 4.21 -12.56 -15.93
N ASP A 26 3.15 -12.99 -15.23
CA ASP A 26 3.15 -14.12 -14.31
C ASP A 26 4.08 -13.96 -13.12
N VAL A 27 4.43 -12.71 -12.79
CA VAL A 27 5.23 -12.37 -11.60
C VAL A 27 4.28 -12.17 -10.41
N PRO A 28 4.64 -12.65 -9.22
CA PRO A 28 3.80 -12.42 -8.03
C PRO A 28 3.46 -10.94 -7.85
N TYR A 29 2.17 -10.64 -7.67
CA TYR A 29 1.66 -9.28 -7.64
C TYR A 29 2.28 -8.44 -6.53
N ILE A 30 2.68 -9.06 -5.41
CA ILE A 30 3.26 -8.36 -4.27
C ILE A 30 4.47 -7.50 -4.64
N PHE A 31 5.20 -7.86 -5.69
CA PHE A 31 6.37 -7.08 -6.11
C PHE A 31 6.00 -5.69 -6.60
N HIS A 32 4.79 -5.48 -7.12
CA HIS A 32 4.35 -4.17 -7.56
C HIS A 32 4.24 -3.17 -6.40
N PRO A 33 3.43 -3.41 -5.35
CA PRO A 33 3.40 -2.49 -4.22
C PRO A 33 4.74 -2.41 -3.48
N TYR A 34 5.51 -3.48 -3.46
CA TYR A 34 6.84 -3.49 -2.84
C TYR A 34 7.79 -2.51 -3.54
N HIS A 35 7.86 -2.56 -4.88
CA HIS A 35 8.69 -1.63 -5.63
C HIS A 35 8.29 -0.19 -5.43
N LEU A 36 6.99 0.07 -5.36
CA LEU A 36 6.50 1.42 -5.11
C LEU A 36 6.92 1.89 -3.71
N ALA A 37 6.79 1.03 -2.71
CA ALA A 37 7.19 1.33 -1.34
C ALA A 37 8.68 1.62 -1.21
N GLU A 38 9.50 0.94 -2.00
CA GLU A 38 10.95 1.16 -1.98
C GLU A 38 11.33 2.59 -2.40
N GLN A 39 10.48 3.26 -3.17
CA GLN A 39 10.72 4.61 -3.66
C GLN A 39 10.28 5.69 -2.66
N MET A 40 9.63 5.31 -1.57
CA MET A 40 9.11 6.27 -0.59
C MET A 40 10.17 6.62 0.44
N ASP A 41 10.15 7.89 0.90
CA ASP A 41 11.16 8.43 1.81
C ASP A 41 10.71 8.52 3.26
N ASP A 42 9.46 8.21 3.55
CA ASP A 42 8.93 8.28 4.91
C ASP A 42 8.04 7.08 5.22
N GLU A 43 7.82 6.88 6.52
CA GLU A 43 7.07 5.72 7.01
C GLU A 43 5.63 5.69 6.51
N ILE A 44 4.95 6.83 6.54
CA ILE A 44 3.54 6.90 6.14
C ILE A 44 3.38 6.57 4.66
N SER A 45 4.18 7.20 3.80
CA SER A 45 4.09 6.95 2.35
C SER A 45 4.46 5.52 2.00
N CYS A 46 5.47 4.97 2.69
CA CYS A 46 5.87 3.58 2.49
C CYS A 46 4.72 2.62 2.85
N THR A 47 4.08 2.86 3.99
CA THR A 47 2.95 2.03 4.45
C THR A 47 1.77 2.14 3.48
N VAL A 48 1.44 3.36 3.04
CA VAL A 48 0.36 3.58 2.07
C VAL A 48 0.64 2.84 0.76
N ALA A 49 1.89 2.90 0.27
CA ALA A 49 2.26 2.21 -0.95
C ALA A 49 2.03 0.70 -0.84
N LEU A 50 2.34 0.12 0.31
CA LEU A 50 2.15 -1.31 0.53
C LEU A 50 0.68 -1.70 0.62
N LEU A 51 -0.19 -0.81 1.11
CA LEU A 51 -1.59 -1.12 1.37
C LEU A 51 -2.56 -0.66 0.28
N HIS A 52 -2.13 0.19 -0.66
CA HIS A 52 -3.08 0.87 -1.54
C HIS A 52 -3.92 -0.08 -2.41
N ASP A 53 -3.38 -1.22 -2.83
CA ASP A 53 -4.11 -2.19 -3.63
C ASP A 53 -4.78 -3.29 -2.81
N VAL A 54 -4.50 -3.36 -1.50
CA VAL A 54 -5.01 -4.45 -0.66
C VAL A 54 -6.53 -4.48 -0.62
N VAL A 55 -7.16 -3.31 -0.41
CA VAL A 55 -8.61 -3.24 -0.29
C VAL A 55 -9.30 -3.46 -1.64
N GLU A 56 -8.73 -2.91 -2.73
CA GLU A 56 -9.33 -3.04 -4.07
C GLU A 56 -9.21 -4.44 -4.65
N ASP A 57 -8.06 -5.08 -4.43
CA ASP A 57 -7.70 -6.30 -5.15
C ASP A 57 -7.77 -7.56 -4.29
N THR A 58 -8.15 -7.44 -3.02
CA THR A 58 -8.26 -8.58 -2.11
C THR A 58 -9.53 -8.50 -1.28
N ASP A 59 -9.76 -9.52 -0.45
CA ASP A 59 -10.95 -9.59 0.42
C ASP A 59 -10.79 -8.82 1.73
N LEU A 60 -9.62 -8.20 1.99
CA LEU A 60 -9.42 -7.43 3.21
C LEU A 60 -10.19 -6.11 3.16
N THR A 61 -10.76 -5.73 4.30
CA THR A 61 -11.60 -4.53 4.41
C THR A 61 -10.90 -3.42 5.18
N PHE A 62 -11.39 -2.18 5.02
CA PHE A 62 -10.92 -1.07 5.86
C PHE A 62 -11.18 -1.34 7.34
N THR A 63 -12.29 -1.99 7.68
CA THR A 63 -12.58 -2.33 9.07
C THR A 63 -11.48 -3.19 9.69
N TYR A 64 -10.98 -4.18 8.94
CA TYR A 64 -9.86 -4.99 9.39
C TYR A 64 -8.59 -4.16 9.56
N LEU A 65 -8.26 -3.33 8.57
CA LEU A 65 -7.05 -2.53 8.58
C LEU A 65 -7.06 -1.46 9.68
N GLU A 66 -8.24 -0.95 10.04
CA GLU A 66 -8.39 0.03 11.12
C GLU A 66 -7.94 -0.51 12.48
N GLN A 67 -7.95 -1.81 12.65
CA GLN A 67 -7.49 -2.45 13.89
C GLN A 67 -5.98 -2.56 13.97
N ILE A 68 -5.29 -2.36 12.86
CA ILE A 68 -3.84 -2.58 12.74
C ILE A 68 -3.09 -1.29 12.48
N PHE A 69 -3.66 -0.38 11.68
CA PHE A 69 -2.98 0.82 11.21
C PHE A 69 -3.66 2.09 11.68
N PRO A 70 -2.91 3.20 11.87
CA PRO A 70 -3.50 4.46 12.30
C PRO A 70 -4.42 5.06 11.24
N ALA A 71 -5.40 5.86 11.72
CA ALA A 71 -6.38 6.49 10.85
C ALA A 71 -5.75 7.34 9.75
N GLN A 72 -4.63 8.00 10.03
CA GLN A 72 -3.92 8.84 9.07
C GLN A 72 -3.54 8.05 7.81
N VAL A 73 -3.03 6.85 8.00
CA VAL A 73 -2.66 5.98 6.88
C VAL A 73 -3.90 5.59 6.08
N LEU A 74 -4.96 5.18 6.77
CA LEU A 74 -6.16 4.68 6.10
C LEU A 74 -6.94 5.77 5.39
N GLU A 75 -6.90 7.01 5.87
CA GLU A 75 -7.49 8.14 5.15
C GLU A 75 -6.86 8.31 3.78
N ILE A 76 -5.53 8.21 3.71
CA ILE A 76 -4.81 8.32 2.44
C ILE A 76 -5.16 7.14 1.52
N VAL A 77 -5.20 5.94 2.07
CA VAL A 77 -5.58 4.76 1.29
C VAL A 77 -7.01 4.91 0.74
N ARG A 78 -7.93 5.43 1.55
CA ARG A 78 -9.31 5.69 1.09
C ARG A 78 -9.37 6.68 -0.05
N LEU A 79 -8.57 7.75 0.01
CA LEU A 79 -8.51 8.72 -1.07
C LEU A 79 -8.05 8.09 -2.37
N LEU A 80 -7.04 7.24 -2.32
CA LEU A 80 -6.54 6.54 -3.50
C LEU A 80 -7.56 5.55 -4.07
N THR A 81 -8.36 4.95 -3.21
CA THR A 81 -9.37 3.98 -3.61
C THR A 81 -10.58 4.65 -4.25
N HIS A 82 -11.00 5.80 -3.75
CA HIS A 82 -12.22 6.49 -4.19
C HIS A 82 -12.00 7.51 -5.30
N ASP A 83 -10.77 7.99 -5.49
CA ASP A 83 -10.47 9.00 -6.50
C ASP A 83 -9.36 8.50 -7.42
N GLU A 84 -9.77 7.91 -8.55
CA GLU A 84 -8.86 7.37 -9.55
C GLU A 84 -8.08 8.46 -10.30
N ASN A 85 -8.49 9.72 -10.18
CA ASN A 85 -7.84 10.84 -10.86
C ASN A 85 -6.67 11.42 -10.06
N ILE A 86 -6.53 11.04 -8.79
CA ILE A 86 -5.43 11.52 -7.96
C ILE A 86 -4.35 10.46 -7.89
N ASP A 87 -3.15 10.82 -8.35
CA ASP A 87 -1.99 9.97 -8.14
C ASP A 87 -1.18 10.54 -6.98
N TYR A 88 -1.44 10.00 -5.78
CA TYR A 88 -0.77 10.43 -4.57
C TYR A 88 0.74 10.29 -4.66
N PHE A 89 1.21 9.25 -5.32
CA PHE A 89 2.64 8.96 -5.40
C PHE A 89 3.35 9.90 -6.35
N ASP A 90 2.73 10.28 -7.46
CA ASP A 90 3.26 11.29 -8.36
C ASP A 90 3.29 12.65 -7.67
N TYR A 91 2.25 12.97 -6.90
CA TYR A 91 2.20 14.21 -6.13
C TYR A 91 3.37 14.30 -5.14
N ILE A 92 3.66 13.23 -4.43
CA ILE A 92 4.79 13.19 -3.50
C ILE A 92 6.11 13.39 -4.23
N ARG A 93 6.29 12.77 -5.39
CA ARG A 93 7.51 12.92 -6.18
C ARG A 93 7.73 14.35 -6.66
N GLU A 94 6.66 15.03 -7.03
CA GLU A 94 6.74 16.42 -7.50
C GLU A 94 7.13 17.38 -6.39
N ILE A 95 6.71 17.13 -5.16
CA ILE A 95 7.04 17.95 -4.00
C ILE A 95 8.51 17.81 -3.63
N LYS A 96 9.05 16.65 -3.82
CA LYS A 96 10.44 16.34 -3.48
C LYS A 96 11.39 16.66 -4.61
#